data_f0c1d0b37ce0c67c1d423e6c51133987
#
_entry.id   f0c1d0b37ce0c67c1d423e6c51133987
#
_cell.length_a   1.000
_cell.length_b   1.000
_cell.length_c   1.000
_cell.angle_alpha   90.00
_cell.angle_beta   90.00
_cell.angle_gamma   90.00
#
_symmetry.space_group_name_H-M   'P 1'
#
loop_
_entity.id
_entity.type
_entity.pdbx_description
1 polymer ?
#
loop_
_entity_poly.entity_id
_entity_poly.type
_entity_poly.pdbx_seq_one_letter_code
_entity_poly.pdbx_strand_id
1 'polypeptide(L)'
;MIRTPRRPPRGRGTSAPWAAVLLAVGAGCSTDEAPRDETPRAIATIFPLGDLAAFVAGDELRVEVLVPSRADPSTFEPSPRQVAGVAGARAYLMVGGGMDEWLRSVPGALAGVPEVRMNGGIQLRAGGEGEGTGDPHTWLDPVLVRDVWLPQIERALSAARPDARPRIEARARALADSLTALDHWLAERLLPVRGQAFVATHSAWGYFAARYGVRELGAVHRSPGREPSARALAELVDAARAAGVHAVFTEPQLGETGAQALAAELEVPVYVLDPLGGPGVPGRDGYLVLLRFNGDQIARALGSNR
;
A
#
# COMPACT_ATOMS: atom_id res chain seq x y z
N MET A 1 -56.62 55.53 1.44
CA MET A 1 -57.42 55.85 0.23
C MET A 1 -57.03 54.83 -0.81
N ILE A 2 -57.66 53.72 -0.90
CA ILE A 2 -58.74 53.20 -1.67
C ILE A 2 -58.72 53.67 -3.14
N ARG A 3 -58.48 52.75 -4.07
CA ARG A 3 -59.21 52.61 -5.32
C ARG A 3 -58.87 51.26 -6.02
N THR A 4 -59.89 50.40 -6.04
CA THR A 4 -60.05 49.25 -6.94
C THR A 4 -60.47 49.69 -8.32
N PRO A 5 -60.15 49.01 -9.41
CA PRO A 5 -60.95 49.03 -10.64
C PRO A 5 -61.55 47.68 -11.03
N ARG A 6 -62.70 47.86 -11.63
CA ARG A 6 -63.79 47.05 -12.09
C ARG A 6 -63.46 45.97 -13.15
N ARG A 7 -64.20 44.85 -13.10
CA ARG A 7 -64.37 43.84 -14.14
C ARG A 7 -65.14 44.40 -15.36
N PRO A 8 -64.85 43.91 -16.56
CA PRO A 8 -65.81 43.91 -17.66
C PRO A 8 -66.36 42.52 -17.98
N PRO A 9 -67.40 42.41 -18.85
CA PRO A 9 -68.44 41.39 -18.77
C PRO A 9 -68.24 40.14 -19.64
N ARG A 10 -69.04 39.13 -19.35
CA ARG A 10 -69.15 37.83 -20.06
C ARG A 10 -69.70 37.98 -21.46
N GLY A 11 -69.00 37.44 -22.47
CA GLY A 11 -69.49 37.15 -23.81
C GLY A 11 -69.77 35.62 -23.93
N ARG A 12 -71.02 35.30 -24.35
CA ARG A 12 -71.46 33.94 -24.75
C ARG A 12 -71.02 33.68 -26.18
N GLY A 13 -70.52 32.48 -26.51
CA GLY A 13 -70.26 32.09 -27.88
C GLY A 13 -69.84 30.62 -28.02
N THR A 14 -70.82 29.79 -28.33
CA THR A 14 -70.90 28.62 -29.23
C THR A 14 -69.85 27.50 -29.13
N SER A 15 -70.39 26.36 -28.83
CA SER A 15 -69.79 25.00 -28.86
C SER A 15 -69.45 24.51 -30.27
N ALA A 16 -68.25 23.96 -30.43
CA ALA A 16 -67.91 22.98 -31.45
C ALA A 16 -67.01 21.88 -30.86
N PRO A 17 -67.23 20.60 -31.13
CA PRO A 17 -66.46 19.52 -30.53
C PRO A 17 -65.19 19.27 -31.35
N TRP A 18 -64.04 19.45 -30.76
CA TRP A 18 -62.79 18.97 -31.30
C TRP A 18 -62.40 17.64 -30.67
N ALA A 19 -62.33 16.60 -31.51
CA ALA A 19 -61.83 15.30 -31.13
C ALA A 19 -60.34 15.41 -30.71
N ALA A 20 -60.08 15.11 -29.43
CA ALA A 20 -58.73 15.04 -28.92
C ALA A 20 -58.09 13.69 -29.33
N VAL A 21 -57.17 13.74 -30.28
CA VAL A 21 -56.25 12.65 -30.59
C VAL A 21 -55.19 12.65 -29.52
N LEU A 22 -55.27 11.72 -28.56
CA LEU A 22 -54.23 11.42 -27.58
C LEU A 22 -53.09 10.67 -28.29
N LEU A 23 -52.06 11.39 -28.74
CA LEU A 23 -50.76 10.82 -29.04
C LEU A 23 -50.06 10.52 -27.71
N ALA A 24 -50.06 9.24 -27.29
CA ALA A 24 -49.22 8.74 -26.21
C ALA A 24 -47.76 8.72 -26.71
N VAL A 25 -47.02 9.80 -26.43
CA VAL A 25 -45.56 9.79 -26.53
C VAL A 25 -45.05 8.99 -25.35
N GLY A 26 -44.75 7.71 -25.57
CA GLY A 26 -44.01 6.89 -24.66
C GLY A 26 -42.57 7.44 -24.54
N ALA A 27 -42.32 8.28 -23.53
CA ALA A 27 -40.97 8.60 -23.12
C ALA A 27 -40.38 7.35 -22.47
N GLY A 28 -39.77 6.49 -23.27
CA GLY A 28 -38.83 5.48 -22.79
C GLY A 28 -37.65 6.20 -22.15
N CYS A 29 -37.63 6.33 -20.83
CA CYS A 29 -36.41 6.59 -20.10
C CYS A 29 -35.53 5.35 -20.26
N SER A 30 -34.74 5.29 -21.34
CA SER A 30 -33.53 4.49 -21.34
C SER A 30 -32.61 5.17 -20.33
N THR A 31 -32.54 4.62 -19.12
CA THR A 31 -31.40 4.89 -18.25
C THR A 31 -30.17 4.37 -18.99
N ASP A 32 -29.44 5.27 -19.59
CA ASP A 32 -28.09 5.02 -20.07
C ASP A 32 -27.25 4.70 -18.83
N GLU A 33 -27.33 3.45 -18.34
CA GLU A 33 -26.46 2.93 -17.33
C GLU A 33 -25.08 2.86 -18.02
N ALA A 34 -24.18 3.78 -17.65
CA ALA A 34 -22.82 3.79 -18.15
C ALA A 34 -22.27 2.34 -18.09
N PRO A 35 -21.60 1.86 -19.15
CA PRO A 35 -21.11 0.49 -19.18
C PRO A 35 -20.30 0.25 -17.92
N ARG A 36 -20.76 -0.69 -17.08
CA ARG A 36 -20.00 -1.12 -15.91
C ARG A 36 -18.67 -1.62 -16.45
N ASP A 37 -17.59 -1.06 -15.94
CA ASP A 37 -16.25 -1.58 -16.21
C ASP A 37 -16.23 -3.05 -15.76
N GLU A 38 -16.38 -3.97 -16.71
CA GLU A 38 -16.45 -5.42 -16.48
C GLU A 38 -15.08 -6.01 -16.17
N THR A 39 -14.03 -5.18 -16.18
CA THR A 39 -12.68 -5.63 -15.87
C THR A 39 -12.65 -6.20 -14.44
N PRO A 40 -12.31 -7.48 -14.26
CA PRO A 40 -12.29 -8.09 -12.95
C PRO A 40 -11.28 -7.38 -12.05
N ARG A 41 -11.60 -7.28 -10.75
CA ARG A 41 -10.78 -6.56 -9.79
C ARG A 41 -10.04 -7.51 -8.86
N ALA A 42 -8.79 -7.16 -8.53
CA ALA A 42 -8.05 -7.68 -7.40
C ALA A 42 -7.78 -6.55 -6.40
N ILE A 43 -7.81 -6.87 -5.13
CA ILE A 43 -7.57 -5.91 -4.05
C ILE A 43 -6.24 -6.27 -3.40
N ALA A 44 -5.37 -5.30 -3.21
CA ALA A 44 -4.13 -5.42 -2.44
C ALA A 44 -4.20 -4.55 -1.18
N THR A 45 -3.61 -4.98 -0.09
CA THR A 45 -3.64 -4.22 1.15
C THR A 45 -2.74 -2.99 1.09
N ILE A 46 -1.49 -3.15 0.68
CA ILE A 46 -0.48 -2.08 0.65
C ILE A 46 0.01 -1.77 -0.76
N PHE A 47 0.56 -0.58 -0.94
CA PHE A 47 1.03 -0.12 -2.25
C PHE A 47 2.12 -1.01 -2.88
N PRO A 48 3.19 -1.46 -2.19
CA PRO A 48 4.18 -2.36 -2.78
C PRO A 48 3.56 -3.62 -3.39
N LEU A 49 2.62 -4.24 -2.69
CA LEU A 49 1.91 -5.42 -3.17
C LEU A 49 0.99 -5.09 -4.35
N GLY A 50 0.30 -3.95 -4.27
CA GLY A 50 -0.57 -3.47 -5.35
C GLY A 50 0.19 -3.17 -6.64
N ASP A 51 1.34 -2.53 -6.56
CA ASP A 51 2.19 -2.20 -7.71
C ASP A 51 2.74 -3.47 -8.39
N LEU A 52 3.25 -4.42 -7.62
CA LEU A 52 3.68 -5.72 -8.12
C LEU A 52 2.53 -6.48 -8.81
N ALA A 53 1.36 -6.50 -8.17
CA ALA A 53 0.18 -7.17 -8.70
C ALA A 53 -0.34 -6.46 -9.97
N ALA A 54 -0.33 -5.14 -10.02
CA ALA A 54 -0.74 -4.35 -11.18
C ALA A 54 0.20 -4.58 -12.38
N PHE A 55 1.50 -4.67 -12.14
CA PHE A 55 2.46 -5.02 -13.20
C PHE A 55 2.15 -6.39 -13.80
N VAL A 56 1.89 -7.39 -12.98
CA VAL A 56 1.58 -8.76 -13.43
C VAL A 56 0.19 -8.83 -14.07
N ALA A 57 -0.79 -8.11 -13.53
CA ALA A 57 -2.14 -8.02 -14.10
C ALA A 57 -2.16 -7.35 -15.48
N GLY A 58 -1.38 -6.28 -15.69
CA GLY A 58 -1.52 -5.43 -16.88
C GLY A 58 -2.97 -4.94 -17.02
N ASP A 59 -3.51 -5.00 -18.22
CA ASP A 59 -4.90 -4.60 -18.51
C ASP A 59 -5.93 -5.71 -18.24
N GLU A 60 -5.50 -6.89 -17.76
CA GLU A 60 -6.39 -8.05 -17.58
C GLU A 60 -7.25 -7.96 -16.31
N LEU A 61 -6.71 -7.34 -15.26
CA LEU A 61 -7.40 -7.07 -14.00
C LEU A 61 -7.04 -5.67 -13.51
N ARG A 62 -8.03 -5.00 -12.92
CA ARG A 62 -7.78 -3.77 -12.18
C ARG A 62 -7.33 -4.11 -10.77
N VAL A 63 -6.18 -3.58 -10.34
CA VAL A 63 -5.69 -3.74 -8.98
C VAL A 63 -5.95 -2.47 -8.19
N GLU A 64 -6.62 -2.61 -7.05
CA GLU A 64 -6.92 -1.50 -6.13
C GLU A 64 -6.17 -1.70 -4.81
N VAL A 65 -5.63 -0.63 -4.25
CA VAL A 65 -4.91 -0.65 -2.96
C VAL A 65 -5.80 -0.06 -1.88
N LEU A 66 -5.92 -0.74 -0.74
CA LEU A 66 -6.79 -0.32 0.35
C LEU A 66 -6.15 0.71 1.27
N VAL A 67 -4.89 0.49 1.68
CA VAL A 67 -4.20 1.37 2.61
C VAL A 67 -3.63 2.58 1.87
N PRO A 68 -4.00 3.81 2.25
CA PRO A 68 -3.41 5.02 1.66
C PRO A 68 -1.90 5.09 1.92
N SER A 69 -1.13 5.65 0.98
CA SER A 69 0.34 5.68 1.01
C SER A 69 0.99 6.28 2.26
N ARG A 70 0.26 7.09 3.03
CA ARG A 70 0.75 7.72 4.27
C ARG A 70 0.16 7.11 5.53
N ALA A 71 -0.70 6.11 5.39
CA ALA A 71 -1.26 5.40 6.52
C ALA A 71 -0.36 4.24 6.92
N ASP A 72 -0.31 3.97 8.20
CA ASP A 72 0.35 2.80 8.76
C ASP A 72 -0.59 1.58 8.61
N PRO A 73 -0.19 0.53 7.89
CA PRO A 73 -1.04 -0.63 7.65
C PRO A 73 -1.43 -1.39 8.92
N SER A 74 -0.58 -1.39 9.94
CA SER A 74 -0.81 -2.14 11.18
C SER A 74 -1.87 -1.54 12.08
N THR A 75 -2.06 -0.21 11.97
CA THR A 75 -3.07 0.55 12.72
C THR A 75 -4.24 1.01 11.84
N PHE A 76 -4.25 0.59 10.57
CA PHE A 76 -5.26 1.02 9.61
C PHE A 76 -6.63 0.41 9.91
N GLU A 77 -7.64 1.26 9.94
CA GLU A 77 -9.05 0.87 10.05
C GLU A 77 -9.79 1.20 8.75
N PRO A 78 -10.24 0.17 7.99
CA PRO A 78 -10.95 0.42 6.75
C PRO A 78 -12.31 1.03 6.99
N SER A 79 -12.66 2.06 6.23
CA SER A 79 -14.01 2.64 6.23
C SER A 79 -15.05 1.63 5.73
N PRO A 80 -16.33 1.77 6.10
CA PRO A 80 -17.41 0.92 5.58
C PRO A 80 -17.48 0.87 4.05
N ARG A 81 -17.13 1.96 3.37
CA ARG A 81 -17.07 2.01 1.90
C ARG A 81 -15.94 1.13 1.35
N GLN A 82 -14.77 1.13 1.98
CA GLN A 82 -13.65 0.28 1.59
C GLN A 82 -13.96 -1.20 1.83
N VAL A 83 -14.58 -1.53 2.97
CA VAL A 83 -15.06 -2.88 3.26
C VAL A 83 -16.04 -3.34 2.18
N ALA A 84 -17.06 -2.53 1.87
CA ALA A 84 -18.03 -2.84 0.82
C ALA A 84 -17.37 -2.94 -0.57
N GLY A 85 -16.30 -2.17 -0.82
CA GLY A 85 -15.54 -2.20 -2.07
C GLY A 85 -14.80 -3.52 -2.32
N VAL A 86 -14.55 -4.33 -1.29
CA VAL A 86 -13.88 -5.63 -1.46
C VAL A 86 -14.83 -6.68 -2.04
N ALA A 87 -16.13 -6.52 -1.81
CA ALA A 87 -17.14 -7.46 -2.31
C ALA A 87 -17.06 -7.61 -3.84
N GLY A 88 -17.07 -8.85 -4.32
CA GLY A 88 -17.00 -9.17 -5.75
C GLY A 88 -15.60 -9.08 -6.35
N ALA A 89 -14.57 -8.76 -5.57
CA ALA A 89 -13.19 -8.91 -6.02
C ALA A 89 -12.86 -10.37 -6.34
N ARG A 90 -12.00 -10.59 -7.31
CA ARG A 90 -11.55 -11.93 -7.74
C ARG A 90 -10.36 -12.45 -6.94
N ALA A 91 -9.67 -11.58 -6.22
CA ALA A 91 -8.62 -11.92 -5.29
C ALA A 91 -8.46 -10.79 -4.25
N TYR A 92 -8.15 -11.17 -3.02
CA TYR A 92 -7.70 -10.29 -1.94
C TYR A 92 -6.29 -10.67 -1.55
N LEU A 93 -5.34 -9.79 -1.89
CA LEU A 93 -3.92 -9.99 -1.67
C LEU A 93 -3.51 -9.23 -0.41
N MET A 94 -2.95 -9.92 0.56
CA MET A 94 -2.52 -9.36 1.83
C MET A 94 -1.11 -9.82 2.18
N VAL A 95 -0.40 -9.01 2.95
CA VAL A 95 0.94 -9.38 3.44
C VAL A 95 0.83 -10.54 4.41
N GLY A 96 -0.04 -10.44 5.39
CA GLY A 96 -0.18 -11.40 6.48
C GLY A 96 0.89 -11.20 7.56
N GLY A 97 0.98 -12.15 8.50
CA GLY A 97 1.90 -12.03 9.62
C GLY A 97 1.41 -11.08 10.71
N GLY A 98 0.11 -10.84 10.78
CA GLY A 98 -0.53 -9.99 11.81
C GLY A 98 -0.62 -8.51 11.44
N MET A 99 -0.07 -8.09 10.29
CA MET A 99 0.01 -6.67 9.94
C MET A 99 -1.29 -6.12 9.34
N ASP A 100 -1.93 -6.84 8.44
CA ASP A 100 -3.04 -6.35 7.61
C ASP A 100 -4.26 -7.28 7.58
N GLU A 101 -4.49 -7.99 8.69
CA GLU A 101 -5.58 -8.97 8.82
C GLU A 101 -6.90 -8.37 9.33
N TRP A 102 -7.00 -7.06 9.43
CA TRP A 102 -8.14 -6.32 9.98
C TRP A 102 -9.47 -6.57 9.27
N LEU A 103 -9.51 -6.85 7.95
CA LEU A 103 -10.77 -7.21 7.26
C LEU A 103 -11.31 -8.58 7.71
N ARG A 104 -10.48 -9.47 8.20
CA ARG A 104 -10.91 -10.79 8.70
C ARG A 104 -11.72 -10.68 9.98
N SER A 105 -11.54 -9.62 10.75
CA SER A 105 -12.34 -9.33 11.94
C SER A 105 -13.72 -8.74 11.61
N VAL A 106 -13.96 -8.32 10.36
CA VAL A 106 -15.23 -7.76 9.91
C VAL A 106 -16.10 -8.88 9.33
N PRO A 107 -17.23 -9.24 9.96
CA PRO A 107 -18.09 -10.32 9.49
C PRO A 107 -18.54 -10.12 8.04
N GLY A 108 -18.30 -11.11 7.19
CA GLY A 108 -18.74 -11.10 5.79
C GLY A 108 -17.91 -10.23 4.83
N ALA A 109 -16.92 -9.48 5.30
CA ALA A 109 -16.12 -8.59 4.46
C ALA A 109 -15.44 -9.31 3.29
N LEU A 110 -14.97 -10.54 3.52
CA LEU A 110 -14.28 -11.38 2.54
C LEU A 110 -15.14 -12.54 2.02
N ALA A 111 -16.46 -12.48 2.21
CA ALA A 111 -17.34 -13.57 1.80
C ALA A 111 -17.25 -13.83 0.28
N GLY A 112 -16.80 -15.04 -0.09
CA GLY A 112 -16.66 -15.45 -1.49
C GLY A 112 -15.46 -14.83 -2.22
N VAL A 113 -14.57 -14.08 -1.54
CA VAL A 113 -13.36 -13.51 -2.12
C VAL A 113 -12.15 -14.40 -1.74
N PRO A 114 -11.42 -14.95 -2.70
CA PRO A 114 -10.22 -15.72 -2.42
C PRO A 114 -9.13 -14.87 -1.75
N GLU A 115 -8.67 -15.31 -0.58
CA GLU A 115 -7.60 -14.66 0.18
C GLU A 115 -6.23 -15.28 -0.18
N VAL A 116 -5.23 -14.42 -0.39
CA VAL A 116 -3.84 -14.84 -0.63
C VAL A 116 -2.91 -14.07 0.28
N ARG A 117 -2.20 -14.79 1.13
CA ARG A 117 -1.23 -14.23 2.09
C ARG A 117 0.16 -14.37 1.55
N MET A 118 0.82 -13.25 1.25
CA MET A 118 2.15 -13.23 0.67
C MET A 118 3.21 -13.85 1.60
N ASN A 119 3.07 -13.66 2.90
CA ASN A 119 3.94 -14.27 3.91
C ASN A 119 3.62 -15.75 4.20
N GLY A 120 2.58 -16.30 3.55
CA GLY A 120 2.26 -17.72 3.68
C GLY A 120 3.40 -18.61 3.21
N GLY A 121 3.94 -19.44 4.12
CA GLY A 121 5.07 -20.31 3.83
C GLY A 121 6.46 -19.69 4.06
N ILE A 122 6.54 -18.43 4.49
CA ILE A 122 7.80 -17.81 4.96
C ILE A 122 7.93 -18.05 6.47
N GLN A 123 9.08 -18.56 6.88
CA GLN A 123 9.44 -18.52 8.30
C GLN A 123 9.86 -17.09 8.65
N LEU A 124 8.94 -16.37 9.32
CA LEU A 124 9.18 -14.98 9.67
C LEU A 124 10.32 -14.86 10.69
N ARG A 125 11.11 -13.79 10.57
CA ARG A 125 12.15 -13.45 11.54
C ARG A 125 11.51 -13.14 12.88
N ALA A 126 12.25 -13.40 13.97
CA ALA A 126 11.85 -12.95 15.30
C ALA A 126 11.88 -11.42 15.35
N GLY A 127 10.94 -10.83 16.05
CA GLY A 127 10.67 -9.38 16.04
C GLY A 127 9.43 -9.11 15.21
N GLY A 128 8.85 -7.94 15.30
CA GLY A 128 7.62 -7.56 14.60
C GLY A 128 6.64 -6.88 15.55
N GLU A 129 5.55 -6.39 15.00
CA GLU A 129 4.65 -5.46 15.67
C GLU A 129 3.69 -6.10 16.68
N GLY A 130 3.59 -7.45 16.70
CA GLY A 130 2.73 -8.19 17.62
C GLY A 130 3.48 -9.27 18.40
N GLU A 131 3.06 -9.53 19.64
CA GLU A 131 3.59 -10.63 20.42
C GLU A 131 3.35 -11.96 19.70
N GLY A 132 4.43 -12.63 19.26
CA GLY A 132 4.40 -13.96 18.66
C GLY A 132 4.14 -14.04 17.16
N THR A 133 3.99 -12.91 16.44
CA THR A 133 3.66 -12.92 15.01
C THR A 133 4.87 -12.91 14.08
N GLY A 134 6.04 -12.49 14.52
CA GLY A 134 7.24 -12.32 13.68
C GLY A 134 7.21 -11.06 12.84
N ASP A 135 8.32 -10.77 12.15
CA ASP A 135 8.49 -9.57 11.32
C ASP A 135 7.77 -9.76 9.96
N PRO A 136 6.73 -8.97 9.63
CA PRO A 136 5.98 -9.11 8.40
C PRO A 136 6.64 -8.46 7.18
N HIS A 137 7.71 -7.65 7.33
CA HIS A 137 8.26 -6.75 6.31
C HIS A 137 9.09 -7.46 5.22
N THR A 138 8.64 -8.63 4.78
CA THR A 138 9.35 -9.47 3.81
C THR A 138 9.45 -8.85 2.42
N TRP A 139 8.57 -7.89 2.07
CA TRP A 139 8.63 -7.18 0.78
C TRP A 139 9.87 -6.28 0.64
N LEU A 140 10.56 -5.98 1.73
CA LEU A 140 11.82 -5.22 1.67
C LEU A 140 13.02 -6.07 1.23
N ASP A 141 12.84 -7.38 1.07
CA ASP A 141 13.79 -8.28 0.41
C ASP A 141 13.28 -8.64 -1.00
N PRO A 142 13.86 -8.09 -2.09
CA PRO A 142 13.39 -8.35 -3.45
C PRO A 142 13.53 -9.82 -3.88
N VAL A 143 14.37 -10.60 -3.20
CA VAL A 143 14.51 -12.04 -3.48
C VAL A 143 13.33 -12.81 -2.87
N LEU A 144 12.87 -12.45 -1.66
CA LEU A 144 11.64 -13.02 -1.10
C LEU A 144 10.42 -12.65 -1.96
N VAL A 145 10.39 -11.43 -2.48
CA VAL A 145 9.32 -11.02 -3.40
C VAL A 145 9.37 -11.86 -4.68
N ARG A 146 10.55 -12.03 -5.29
CA ARG A 146 10.71 -12.82 -6.52
C ARG A 146 10.34 -14.29 -6.32
N ASP A 147 10.82 -14.90 -5.23
CA ASP A 147 10.78 -16.34 -5.06
C ASP A 147 9.51 -16.84 -4.36
N VAL A 148 8.86 -15.98 -3.56
CA VAL A 148 7.68 -16.36 -2.77
C VAL A 148 6.43 -15.55 -3.14
N TRP A 149 6.50 -14.22 -3.16
CA TRP A 149 5.32 -13.39 -3.42
C TRP A 149 4.85 -13.48 -4.86
N LEU A 150 5.78 -13.32 -5.80
CA LEU A 150 5.47 -13.28 -7.23
C LEU A 150 4.76 -14.54 -7.75
N PRO A 151 5.18 -15.78 -7.38
CA PRO A 151 4.44 -16.99 -7.75
C PRO A 151 3.03 -17.05 -7.13
N GLN A 152 2.81 -16.44 -5.98
CA GLN A 152 1.48 -16.38 -5.35
C GLN A 152 0.59 -15.36 -6.07
N ILE A 153 1.14 -14.18 -6.42
CA ILE A 153 0.45 -13.16 -7.22
C ILE A 153 0.05 -13.74 -8.58
N GLU A 154 0.99 -14.36 -9.30
CA GLU A 154 0.75 -14.98 -10.61
C GLU A 154 -0.39 -16.01 -10.55
N ARG A 155 -0.35 -16.93 -9.58
CA ARG A 155 -1.40 -17.95 -9.40
C ARG A 155 -2.76 -17.33 -9.12
N ALA A 156 -2.82 -16.32 -8.22
CA ALA A 156 -4.06 -15.66 -7.85
C ALA A 156 -4.69 -14.94 -9.05
N LEU A 157 -3.89 -14.18 -9.80
CA LEU A 157 -4.38 -13.43 -10.97
C LEU A 157 -4.74 -14.37 -12.13
N SER A 158 -3.97 -15.44 -12.35
CA SER A 158 -4.30 -16.48 -13.36
C SER A 158 -5.58 -17.25 -13.03
N ALA A 159 -5.86 -17.47 -11.73
CA ALA A 159 -7.12 -18.08 -11.31
C ALA A 159 -8.29 -17.11 -11.47
N ALA A 160 -8.06 -15.81 -11.21
CA ALA A 160 -9.05 -14.75 -11.39
C ALA A 160 -9.39 -14.48 -12.87
N ARG A 161 -8.42 -14.71 -13.79
CA ARG A 161 -8.55 -14.49 -15.23
C ARG A 161 -7.88 -15.62 -16.04
N PRO A 162 -8.49 -16.81 -16.14
CA PRO A 162 -7.88 -17.98 -16.74
C PRO A 162 -7.52 -17.83 -18.24
N ASP A 163 -8.31 -17.08 -18.99
CA ASP A 163 -8.09 -16.76 -20.41
C ASP A 163 -6.88 -15.85 -20.65
N ALA A 164 -6.45 -15.10 -19.63
CA ALA A 164 -5.28 -14.22 -19.67
C ALA A 164 -4.00 -14.88 -19.12
N ARG A 165 -4.08 -16.11 -18.61
CA ARG A 165 -2.94 -16.79 -17.96
C ARG A 165 -1.61 -16.67 -18.71
N PRO A 166 -1.50 -16.94 -20.03
CA PRO A 166 -0.20 -16.84 -20.71
C PRO A 166 0.42 -15.44 -20.67
N ARG A 167 -0.42 -14.39 -20.69
CA ARG A 167 0.04 -13.00 -20.61
C ARG A 167 0.45 -12.62 -19.18
N ILE A 168 -0.28 -13.09 -18.17
CA ILE A 168 0.04 -12.93 -16.75
C ILE A 168 1.39 -13.60 -16.44
N GLU A 169 1.58 -14.85 -16.85
CA GLU A 169 2.84 -15.61 -16.68
C GLU A 169 4.03 -14.91 -17.38
N ALA A 170 3.81 -14.34 -18.58
CA ALA A 170 4.86 -13.63 -19.30
C ALA A 170 5.30 -12.36 -18.53
N ARG A 171 4.33 -11.59 -17.99
CA ARG A 171 4.64 -10.41 -17.18
C ARG A 171 5.28 -10.78 -15.85
N ALA A 172 4.84 -11.88 -15.21
CA ALA A 172 5.49 -12.38 -13.99
C ALA A 172 6.98 -12.72 -14.24
N ARG A 173 7.30 -13.39 -15.34
CA ARG A 173 8.72 -13.64 -15.71
C ARG A 173 9.51 -12.35 -15.91
N ALA A 174 8.97 -11.37 -16.63
CA ALA A 174 9.62 -10.08 -16.83
C ALA A 174 9.86 -9.31 -15.50
N LEU A 175 8.91 -9.44 -14.56
CA LEU A 175 9.08 -8.87 -13.22
C LEU A 175 10.16 -9.62 -12.43
N ALA A 176 10.24 -10.94 -12.52
CA ALA A 176 11.30 -11.73 -11.88
C ALA A 176 12.70 -11.32 -12.36
N ASP A 177 12.87 -11.08 -13.67
CA ASP A 177 14.12 -10.56 -14.23
C ASP A 177 14.46 -9.17 -13.67
N SER A 178 13.46 -8.30 -13.56
CA SER A 178 13.61 -6.95 -13.01
C SER A 178 13.97 -6.97 -11.51
N LEU A 179 13.38 -7.89 -10.73
CA LEU A 179 13.70 -8.09 -9.31
C LEU A 179 15.11 -8.63 -9.13
N THR A 180 15.56 -9.53 -10.01
CA THR A 180 16.94 -10.03 -10.02
C THR A 180 17.93 -8.90 -10.30
N ALA A 181 17.66 -8.07 -11.30
CA ALA A 181 18.49 -6.90 -11.60
C ALA A 181 18.52 -5.87 -10.44
N LEU A 182 17.39 -5.69 -9.76
CA LEU A 182 17.30 -4.84 -8.58
C LEU A 182 18.14 -5.38 -7.43
N ASP A 183 18.08 -6.68 -7.13
CA ASP A 183 18.87 -7.32 -6.07
C ASP A 183 20.38 -7.14 -6.33
N HIS A 184 20.84 -7.39 -7.55
CA HIS A 184 22.24 -7.16 -7.93
C HIS A 184 22.65 -5.70 -7.74
N TRP A 185 21.84 -4.76 -8.23
CA TRP A 185 22.13 -3.34 -8.08
C TRP A 185 22.23 -2.90 -6.60
N LEU A 186 21.30 -3.37 -5.75
CA LEU A 186 21.31 -3.09 -4.31
C LEU A 186 22.56 -3.68 -3.64
N ALA A 187 22.94 -4.92 -3.98
CA ALA A 187 24.13 -5.56 -3.44
C ALA A 187 25.41 -4.78 -3.77
N GLU A 188 25.56 -4.32 -5.01
CA GLU A 188 26.70 -3.50 -5.43
C GLU A 188 26.67 -2.11 -4.74
N ARG A 189 25.51 -1.48 -4.69
CA ARG A 189 25.30 -0.15 -4.13
C ARG A 189 25.64 -0.08 -2.63
N LEU A 190 25.31 -1.15 -1.90
CA LEU A 190 25.47 -1.23 -0.45
C LEU A 190 26.78 -1.90 0.00
N LEU A 191 27.55 -2.48 -0.93
CA LEU A 191 28.83 -3.13 -0.62
C LEU A 191 29.81 -2.22 0.17
N PRO A 192 29.94 -0.92 -0.14
CA PRO A 192 30.86 -0.03 0.59
C PRO A 192 30.48 0.20 2.06
N VAL A 193 29.20 0.03 2.42
CA VAL A 193 28.67 0.31 3.76
C VAL A 193 28.33 -0.97 4.53
N ARG A 194 28.74 -2.11 4.02
CA ARG A 194 28.49 -3.41 4.64
C ARG A 194 29.06 -3.48 6.06
N GLY A 195 28.31 -4.06 6.99
CA GLY A 195 28.66 -4.16 8.41
C GLY A 195 28.30 -2.91 9.22
N GLN A 196 28.00 -1.78 8.58
CA GLN A 196 27.61 -0.56 9.31
C GLN A 196 26.22 -0.66 9.88
N ALA A 197 26.00 0.04 11.00
CA ALA A 197 24.74 0.04 11.74
C ALA A 197 23.97 1.35 11.55
N PHE A 198 22.66 1.25 11.62
CA PHE A 198 21.75 2.39 11.64
C PHE A 198 20.59 2.17 12.61
N VAL A 199 19.90 3.26 12.94
CA VAL A 199 18.66 3.24 13.70
C VAL A 199 17.54 3.79 12.82
N ALA A 200 16.38 3.12 12.83
CA ALA A 200 15.18 3.57 12.12
C ALA A 200 14.10 4.03 13.12
N THR A 201 13.06 4.72 12.62
CA THR A 201 11.91 5.08 13.46
C THR A 201 11.13 3.84 13.88
N HIS A 202 11.02 2.87 13.00
CA HIS A 202 10.25 1.64 13.18
C HIS A 202 11.08 0.43 12.70
N SER A 203 10.86 -0.74 13.31
CA SER A 203 11.64 -1.96 13.03
C SER A 203 11.06 -2.70 11.81
N ALA A 204 11.34 -2.17 10.62
CA ALA A 204 10.87 -2.75 9.36
C ALA A 204 12.00 -3.35 8.50
N TRP A 205 13.23 -2.96 8.76
CA TRP A 205 14.34 -3.13 7.81
C TRP A 205 15.13 -4.41 7.99
N GLY A 206 14.69 -5.31 8.88
CA GLY A 206 15.39 -6.53 9.24
C GLY A 206 15.71 -7.45 8.07
N TYR A 207 14.79 -7.64 7.11
CA TYR A 207 15.02 -8.45 5.89
C TYR A 207 15.99 -7.78 4.94
N PHE A 208 15.79 -6.48 4.68
CA PHE A 208 16.69 -5.68 3.84
C PHE A 208 18.12 -5.66 4.41
N ALA A 209 18.24 -5.39 5.70
CA ALA A 209 19.53 -5.33 6.40
C ALA A 209 20.28 -6.67 6.32
N ALA A 210 19.57 -7.78 6.56
CA ALA A 210 20.15 -9.12 6.47
C ALA A 210 20.60 -9.46 5.04
N ARG A 211 19.80 -9.08 4.02
CA ARG A 211 20.11 -9.32 2.61
C ARG A 211 21.38 -8.63 2.18
N TYR A 212 21.56 -7.35 2.51
CA TYR A 212 22.67 -6.53 2.01
C TYR A 212 23.81 -6.35 3.00
N GLY A 213 23.72 -6.97 4.18
CA GLY A 213 24.79 -6.99 5.16
C GLY A 213 25.01 -5.68 5.90
N VAL A 214 24.02 -4.78 5.94
CA VAL A 214 23.93 -3.66 6.88
C VAL A 214 23.22 -4.12 8.15
N ARG A 215 23.25 -3.33 9.23
CA ARG A 215 22.65 -3.73 10.50
C ARG A 215 21.62 -2.71 10.98
N GLU A 216 20.37 -3.08 11.00
CA GLU A 216 19.36 -2.38 11.80
C GLU A 216 19.63 -2.69 13.27
N LEU A 217 20.09 -1.69 14.02
CA LEU A 217 20.46 -1.87 15.42
C LEU A 217 19.23 -1.91 16.33
N GLY A 218 18.20 -1.16 15.97
CA GLY A 218 16.95 -1.04 16.69
C GLY A 218 16.11 0.08 16.11
N ALA A 219 14.93 0.29 16.68
CA ALA A 219 13.98 1.30 16.27
C ALA A 219 13.50 2.13 17.46
N VAL A 220 13.15 3.41 17.18
CA VAL A 220 12.52 4.28 18.18
C VAL A 220 11.21 3.67 18.65
N HIS A 221 10.37 3.25 17.70
CA HIS A 221 9.12 2.53 17.99
C HIS A 221 9.31 1.05 17.63
N ARG A 222 9.20 0.16 18.63
CA ARG A 222 9.23 -1.29 18.39
C ARG A 222 7.94 -1.82 17.77
N SER A 223 6.86 -1.09 18.00
CA SER A 223 5.54 -1.36 17.42
C SER A 223 4.84 -0.04 17.18
N PRO A 224 4.12 0.12 16.04
CA PRO A 224 3.34 1.31 15.75
C PRO A 224 2.33 1.62 16.86
N GLY A 225 2.14 2.91 17.13
CA GLY A 225 1.21 3.36 18.18
C GLY A 225 1.68 3.16 19.62
N ARG A 226 2.90 2.62 19.85
CA ARG A 226 3.50 2.52 21.19
C ARG A 226 4.72 3.43 21.31
N GLU A 227 4.61 4.42 22.17
CA GLU A 227 5.75 5.26 22.55
C GLU A 227 6.79 4.44 23.34
N PRO A 228 8.09 4.61 23.06
CA PRO A 228 9.14 3.94 23.81
C PRO A 228 9.18 4.47 25.27
N SER A 229 9.53 3.61 26.21
CA SER A 229 9.85 4.10 27.56
C SER A 229 11.16 4.90 27.53
N ALA A 230 11.31 5.85 28.48
CA ALA A 230 12.55 6.61 28.61
C ALA A 230 13.79 5.71 28.77
N ARG A 231 13.64 4.59 29.48
CA ARG A 231 14.70 3.57 29.63
C ARG A 231 15.05 2.92 28.31
N ALA A 232 14.06 2.48 27.51
CA ALA A 232 14.31 1.84 26.21
C ALA A 232 15.00 2.81 25.24
N LEU A 233 14.62 4.09 25.27
CA LEU A 233 15.27 5.12 24.45
C LEU A 233 16.74 5.33 24.89
N ALA A 234 17.03 5.39 26.19
CA ALA A 234 18.39 5.51 26.71
C ALA A 234 19.26 4.30 26.31
N GLU A 235 18.72 3.08 26.46
CA GLU A 235 19.41 1.86 26.02
C GLU A 235 19.71 1.87 24.51
N LEU A 236 18.80 2.40 23.69
CA LEU A 236 18.99 2.55 22.23
C LEU A 236 20.09 3.59 21.92
N VAL A 237 20.11 4.71 22.63
CA VAL A 237 21.17 5.74 22.50
C VAL A 237 22.53 5.15 22.82
N ASP A 238 22.67 4.44 23.94
CA ASP A 238 23.94 3.82 24.36
C ASP A 238 24.41 2.78 23.33
N ALA A 239 23.50 1.94 22.86
CA ALA A 239 23.79 0.94 21.84
C ALA A 239 24.20 1.59 20.51
N ALA A 240 23.52 2.67 20.11
CA ALA A 240 23.84 3.43 18.87
C ALA A 240 25.23 4.07 18.95
N ARG A 241 25.59 4.69 20.07
CA ARG A 241 26.92 5.24 20.33
C ARG A 241 28.00 4.16 20.28
N ALA A 242 27.77 3.05 20.97
CA ALA A 242 28.71 1.92 21.00
C ALA A 242 28.93 1.28 19.61
N ALA A 243 27.90 1.28 18.76
CA ALA A 243 27.97 0.74 17.40
C ALA A 243 28.51 1.75 16.38
N GLY A 244 28.74 3.01 16.77
CA GLY A 244 29.17 4.08 15.88
C GLY A 244 28.11 4.40 14.82
N VAL A 245 26.86 4.55 15.22
CA VAL A 245 25.76 4.93 14.30
C VAL A 245 26.00 6.35 13.78
N HIS A 246 25.93 6.52 12.45
CA HIS A 246 26.19 7.80 11.78
C HIS A 246 24.94 8.45 11.19
N ALA A 247 23.78 7.79 11.28
CA ALA A 247 22.51 8.30 10.77
C ALA A 247 21.33 7.67 11.49
N VAL A 248 20.27 8.45 11.65
CA VAL A 248 18.94 7.99 12.05
C VAL A 248 18.02 8.10 10.84
N PHE A 249 17.14 7.12 10.66
CA PHE A 249 16.16 7.13 9.57
C PHE A 249 14.76 7.35 10.11
N THR A 250 14.02 8.26 9.47
CA THR A 250 12.59 8.48 9.67
C THR A 250 11.77 7.90 8.53
N GLU A 251 10.47 7.72 8.76
CA GLU A 251 9.52 7.18 7.78
C GLU A 251 8.34 8.13 7.57
N PRO A 252 7.84 8.29 6.32
CA PRO A 252 6.73 9.21 6.02
C PRO A 252 5.40 8.88 6.72
N GLN A 253 5.22 7.62 7.13
CA GLN A 253 4.02 7.12 7.81
C GLN A 253 4.03 7.41 9.30
N LEU A 254 5.19 7.67 9.86
CA LEU A 254 5.42 7.93 11.29
C LEU A 254 5.90 9.36 11.47
N GLY A 255 5.59 9.97 12.60
CA GLY A 255 6.05 11.33 12.88
C GLY A 255 7.58 11.42 12.99
N GLU A 256 8.15 12.55 12.60
CA GLU A 256 9.61 12.76 12.62
C GLU A 256 10.18 13.07 14.02
N THR A 257 9.34 13.42 15.00
CA THR A 257 9.77 13.95 16.31
C THR A 257 10.71 12.98 17.05
N GLY A 258 10.39 11.69 17.08
CA GLY A 258 11.22 10.70 17.75
C GLY A 258 12.58 10.50 17.08
N ALA A 259 12.61 10.46 15.75
CA ALA A 259 13.85 10.35 14.98
C ALA A 259 14.72 11.60 15.15
N GLN A 260 14.13 12.79 15.14
CA GLN A 260 14.84 14.07 15.33
C GLN A 260 15.44 14.17 16.74
N ALA A 261 14.68 13.79 17.79
CA ALA A 261 15.16 13.78 19.16
C ALA A 261 16.35 12.81 19.33
N LEU A 262 16.25 11.59 18.79
CA LEU A 262 17.33 10.62 18.84
C LEU A 262 18.57 11.09 18.05
N ALA A 263 18.36 11.64 16.86
CA ALA A 263 19.45 12.16 16.03
C ALA A 263 20.20 13.34 16.70
N ALA A 264 19.46 14.22 17.36
CA ALA A 264 20.03 15.32 18.14
C ALA A 264 20.87 14.80 19.31
N GLU A 265 20.39 13.78 20.04
CA GLU A 265 21.13 13.16 21.15
C GLU A 265 22.40 12.44 20.68
N LEU A 266 22.37 11.87 19.47
CA LEU A 266 23.52 11.19 18.86
C LEU A 266 24.44 12.12 18.05
N GLU A 267 24.03 13.38 17.83
CA GLU A 267 24.71 14.37 16.98
C GLU A 267 24.90 13.86 15.53
N VAL A 268 23.89 13.19 14.98
CA VAL A 268 23.93 12.61 13.63
C VAL A 268 22.77 13.15 12.76
N PRO A 269 22.91 13.14 11.42
CA PRO A 269 21.83 13.56 10.53
C PRO A 269 20.65 12.57 10.49
N VAL A 270 19.47 13.11 10.12
CA VAL A 270 18.27 12.32 9.83
C VAL A 270 18.11 12.15 8.31
N TYR A 271 17.83 10.93 7.87
CA TYR A 271 17.49 10.59 6.49
C TYR A 271 16.10 9.96 6.43
N VAL A 272 15.55 9.82 5.24
CA VAL A 272 14.23 9.20 5.02
C VAL A 272 14.42 7.80 4.44
N LEU A 273 13.81 6.80 5.06
CA LEU A 273 13.47 5.52 4.44
C LEU A 273 11.95 5.43 4.29
N ASP A 274 11.50 4.74 3.27
CA ASP A 274 10.07 4.58 3.03
C ASP A 274 9.77 3.10 2.71
N PRO A 275 9.10 2.37 3.61
CA PRO A 275 8.78 0.97 3.37
C PRO A 275 7.61 0.78 2.41
N LEU A 276 6.80 1.82 2.19
CA LEU A 276 5.54 1.70 1.46
C LEU A 276 5.53 2.42 0.11
N GLY A 277 6.11 3.63 0.00
CA GLY A 277 5.96 4.44 -1.19
C GLY A 277 4.52 4.85 -1.47
N GLY A 278 4.20 5.11 -2.73
CA GLY A 278 2.83 5.40 -3.14
C GLY A 278 2.70 6.13 -4.46
N PRO A 279 1.50 6.11 -5.05
CA PRO A 279 1.24 6.80 -6.31
C PRO A 279 1.58 8.28 -6.22
N GLY A 280 2.33 8.79 -7.20
CA GLY A 280 2.71 10.19 -7.27
C GLY A 280 3.73 10.65 -6.22
N VAL A 281 4.34 9.74 -5.45
CA VAL A 281 5.46 10.04 -4.54
C VAL A 281 6.76 10.01 -5.34
N PRO A 282 7.45 11.15 -5.58
CA PRO A 282 8.61 11.19 -6.46
C PRO A 282 9.70 10.20 -6.04
N GLY A 283 10.12 9.34 -6.98
CA GLY A 283 11.13 8.30 -6.78
C GLY A 283 10.70 7.14 -5.89
N ARG A 284 9.41 7.06 -5.52
CA ARG A 284 8.82 6.02 -4.68
C ARG A 284 7.44 5.58 -5.17
N ASP A 285 7.13 5.89 -6.43
CA ASP A 285 5.84 5.65 -7.11
C ASP A 285 5.76 4.30 -7.85
N GLY A 286 6.63 3.38 -7.50
CA GLY A 286 6.65 1.98 -7.93
C GLY A 286 7.61 1.17 -7.07
N TYR A 287 7.37 -0.12 -6.92
CA TYR A 287 8.15 -1.00 -6.04
C TYR A 287 9.66 -0.98 -6.35
N LEU A 288 10.04 -1.11 -7.62
CA LEU A 288 11.46 -1.15 -8.02
C LEU A 288 12.19 0.16 -7.73
N VAL A 289 11.55 1.29 -7.99
CA VAL A 289 12.14 2.61 -7.73
C VAL A 289 12.14 2.94 -6.24
N LEU A 290 11.14 2.45 -5.49
CA LEU A 290 11.09 2.56 -4.03
C LEU A 290 12.29 1.89 -3.36
N LEU A 291 12.60 0.64 -3.73
CA LEU A 291 13.77 -0.05 -3.15
C LEU A 291 15.09 0.56 -3.59
N ARG A 292 15.19 1.09 -4.81
CA ARG A 292 16.35 1.86 -5.24
C ARG A 292 16.53 3.13 -4.41
N PHE A 293 15.45 3.89 -4.19
CA PHE A 293 15.47 5.06 -3.32
C PHE A 293 16.02 4.70 -1.93
N ASN A 294 15.48 3.65 -1.30
CA ASN A 294 15.92 3.23 0.03
C ASN A 294 17.40 2.79 0.05
N GLY A 295 17.83 2.03 -0.95
CA GLY A 295 19.24 1.65 -1.11
C GLY A 295 20.18 2.86 -1.24
N ASP A 296 19.77 3.87 -2.02
CA ASP A 296 20.52 5.11 -2.17
C ASP A 296 20.58 5.94 -0.88
N GLN A 297 19.46 6.00 -0.13
CA GLN A 297 19.45 6.69 1.17
C GLN A 297 20.40 6.03 2.17
N ILE A 298 20.35 4.69 2.28
CA ILE A 298 21.26 3.94 3.17
C ILE A 298 22.73 4.11 2.73
N ALA A 299 23.02 3.95 1.45
CA ALA A 299 24.38 4.10 0.93
C ALA A 299 24.93 5.52 1.16
N ARG A 300 24.10 6.55 0.99
CA ARG A 300 24.47 7.95 1.25
C ARG A 300 24.72 8.20 2.73
N ALA A 301 23.77 7.81 3.56
CA ALA A 301 23.78 8.06 4.99
C ALA A 301 24.99 7.39 5.67
N LEU A 302 25.23 6.12 5.33
CA LEU A 302 26.30 5.33 5.94
C LEU A 302 27.66 5.53 5.25
N GLY A 303 27.69 6.04 4.02
CA GLY A 303 28.95 6.32 3.27
C GLY A 303 29.54 7.70 3.50
N SER A 304 28.86 8.63 4.17
CA SER A 304 29.26 10.03 4.30
C SER A 304 30.48 10.30 5.18
N ASN A 305 31.05 9.29 5.81
CA ASN A 305 32.22 9.38 6.71
C ASN A 305 33.51 8.76 6.16
N ARG A 306 33.67 8.70 4.83
CA ARG A 306 34.91 8.28 4.20
C ARG A 306 35.63 9.43 3.51
#